data_237fe93cb8ab6fd3594a050d3cac28f5
#
_entry.id   237fe93cb8ab6fd3594a050d3cac28f5
#
_cell.length_a   1.000
_cell.length_b   1.000
_cell.length_c   1.000
_cell.angle_alpha   90.00
_cell.angle_beta   90.00
_cell.angle_gamma   90.00
#
_symmetry.space_group_name_H-M   'P 1'
#
loop_
_entity.id
_entity.type
_entity.pdbx_description
1 polymer ?
#
loop_
_entity_poly.entity_id
_entity_poly.type
_entity_poly.pdbx_seq_one_letter_code
_entity_poly.pdbx_strand_id
1 'polypeptide(L)'
;MSEEVTSTEELENIIESTEAETAMVPSALTGIVDVSNLSIKEIALVLSKSIGEFKRDTILTPLFVLIETILEILIPFRTANLVDTLRTGAELNAVIQSGAVLAAMAMLSLLFGTLSGISVAKASTGFARNLRRDMFRNIQNFSFTTIDAFSSSSLVTRLTTDISNVQMAFMMLIRMAVRAPFMFIAAFIAGFIMGGWLAIIFVAVMPLLGIGLYFIISRVIPIFKKVFKRYDALNESAEENLAGIRVVKSFVNENFERQKFDKASEELREDFTAAERLMALNSPFMNFTIYVLFVFILYFGSYLIVSSQGTAFGVGQLSSLITYGFMMLMALMMLSFVFAMIIIAEEGARRICEVLLATSTINNPENPLTEVTNGSIDFENVGFSYSGPEGREALSGVDLHINSGEVIGIIGGTGSAKSTLVQLIPRLYDVTAGSVSVGGHNVKDYDIDTLRGAVAMVLQKNVLFSGTIKENLLWGNPDATDEGILEAARLAQADSFVQTFPDKYETHIEQGGNNVSGGQKQRLCIARALLRRPKVLILDDSTSAVDTKTDSLIRSGLKDFLPDTTKIIIAQRTSSIEESDKIIVLDNGRVNAIGTHEELLKDNPIYREVYFSQNKQSVDENQSQEGEVTSHE
;
A
#
# COMPACT_ATOMS: atom_id res chain seq x y z
N MET A 1 -16.03 33.86 -18.58
CA MET A 1 -16.57 32.53 -18.95
C MET A 1 -15.86 31.88 -20.14
N SER A 2 -14.94 32.57 -20.82
CA SER A 2 -14.14 32.07 -21.95
C SER A 2 -12.68 31.73 -21.61
N GLU A 3 -12.16 32.16 -20.45
CA GLU A 3 -10.79 31.86 -20.00
C GLU A 3 -10.68 30.59 -19.12
N GLU A 4 -11.76 30.12 -18.51
CA GLU A 4 -11.75 28.87 -17.73
C GLU A 4 -11.88 27.60 -18.61
N VAL A 5 -12.39 27.74 -19.82
CA VAL A 5 -12.51 26.62 -20.77
C VAL A 5 -11.17 26.33 -21.44
N THR A 6 -10.37 27.37 -21.71
CA THR A 6 -9.02 27.21 -22.30
C THR A 6 -8.04 26.49 -21.39
N SER A 7 -8.17 26.65 -20.07
CA SER A 7 -7.27 25.97 -19.10
C SER A 7 -7.56 24.47 -18.94
N THR A 8 -8.80 24.04 -19.16
CA THR A 8 -9.18 22.61 -19.11
C THR A 8 -8.80 21.88 -20.39
N GLU A 9 -8.97 22.50 -21.55
CA GLU A 9 -8.53 21.94 -22.84
C GLU A 9 -7.00 21.95 -22.99
N GLU A 10 -6.30 22.97 -22.48
CA GLU A 10 -4.83 22.96 -22.41
C GLU A 10 -4.31 21.88 -21.45
N LEU A 11 -4.98 21.66 -20.33
CA LEU A 11 -4.66 20.56 -19.39
C LEU A 11 -4.96 19.18 -20.00
N GLU A 12 -6.04 19.01 -20.73
CA GLU A 12 -6.35 17.78 -21.46
C GLU A 12 -5.36 17.54 -22.61
N ASN A 13 -4.99 18.55 -23.36
CA ASN A 13 -3.98 18.46 -24.42
C ASN A 13 -2.57 18.21 -23.87
N ILE A 14 -2.22 18.76 -22.69
CA ILE A 14 -0.96 18.45 -22.00
C ILE A 14 -1.01 17.01 -21.45
N ILE A 15 -2.15 16.53 -20.99
CA ILE A 15 -2.35 15.14 -20.55
C ILE A 15 -2.23 14.18 -21.75
N GLU A 16 -2.87 14.47 -22.88
CA GLU A 16 -2.76 13.66 -24.11
C GLU A 16 -1.35 13.73 -24.73
N SER A 17 -0.69 14.88 -24.72
CA SER A 17 0.68 15.01 -25.23
C SER A 17 1.73 14.39 -24.30
N THR A 18 1.50 14.39 -23.00
CA THR A 18 2.38 13.72 -22.01
C THR A 18 2.17 12.20 -22.03
N GLU A 19 0.97 11.73 -22.36
CA GLU A 19 0.70 10.31 -22.64
C GLU A 19 1.35 9.83 -23.95
N ALA A 20 1.61 10.72 -24.89
CA ALA A 20 2.26 10.41 -26.16
C ALA A 20 3.80 10.56 -26.16
N GLU A 21 4.38 11.39 -25.30
CA GLU A 21 5.83 11.68 -25.30
C GLU A 21 6.66 10.91 -24.27
N THR A 22 6.04 10.41 -23.20
CA THR A 22 6.70 9.47 -22.30
C THR A 22 5.90 8.18 -22.33
N ALA A 23 6.30 7.24 -23.15
CA ALA A 23 5.70 5.92 -23.22
C ALA A 23 5.89 5.19 -21.86
N MET A 24 5.08 5.55 -20.87
CA MET A 24 4.85 4.79 -19.65
C MET A 24 4.05 3.54 -20.01
N VAL A 25 4.67 2.65 -20.82
CA VAL A 25 4.06 1.38 -21.15
C VAL A 25 4.23 0.48 -19.93
N PRO A 26 3.14 0.03 -19.31
CA PRO A 26 3.21 -1.00 -18.27
C PRO A 26 4.00 -2.18 -18.81
N SER A 27 4.84 -2.79 -17.97
CA SER A 27 5.48 -4.05 -18.35
C SER A 27 4.42 -5.03 -18.81
N ALA A 28 4.55 -5.58 -20.01
CA ALA A 28 3.63 -6.59 -20.53
C ALA A 28 3.53 -7.82 -19.63
N LEU A 29 4.55 -8.05 -18.79
CA LEU A 29 4.64 -9.17 -17.87
C LEU A 29 3.93 -8.91 -16.54
N THR A 30 4.14 -7.74 -15.95
CA THR A 30 3.66 -7.45 -14.58
C THR A 30 2.55 -6.43 -14.52
N GLY A 31 2.34 -5.67 -15.61
CA GLY A 31 1.41 -4.56 -15.63
C GLY A 31 1.86 -3.34 -14.80
N ILE A 32 3.08 -3.35 -14.27
CA ILE A 32 3.63 -2.28 -13.43
C ILE A 32 4.39 -1.29 -14.32
N VAL A 33 4.14 0.00 -14.08
CA VAL A 33 4.84 1.10 -14.74
C VAL A 33 6.08 1.45 -13.94
N ASP A 34 7.23 1.61 -14.61
CA ASP A 34 8.42 2.17 -13.99
C ASP A 34 8.24 3.66 -13.73
N VAL A 35 8.05 4.00 -12.47
CA VAL A 35 7.86 5.40 -12.02
C VAL A 35 9.16 6.06 -11.55
N SER A 36 10.32 5.39 -11.66
CA SER A 36 11.61 5.89 -11.16
C SER A 36 12.02 7.20 -11.85
N ASN A 37 11.67 7.35 -13.11
CA ASN A 37 12.02 8.49 -13.94
C ASN A 37 10.97 9.61 -13.95
N LEU A 38 9.84 9.43 -13.24
CA LEU A 38 8.80 10.46 -13.18
C LEU A 38 9.31 11.73 -12.51
N SER A 39 9.08 12.87 -13.15
CA SER A 39 9.31 14.16 -12.53
C SER A 39 8.31 14.44 -11.42
N ILE A 40 8.65 15.35 -10.49
CA ILE A 40 7.74 15.77 -9.41
C ILE A 40 6.44 16.34 -9.98
N LYS A 41 6.47 16.97 -11.17
CA LYS A 41 5.28 17.51 -11.83
C LYS A 41 4.33 16.40 -12.28
N GLU A 42 4.86 15.35 -12.91
CA GLU A 42 4.07 14.19 -13.36
C GLU A 42 3.45 13.45 -12.17
N ILE A 43 4.21 13.23 -11.11
CA ILE A 43 3.69 12.66 -9.86
C ILE A 43 2.54 13.52 -9.33
N ALA A 44 2.72 14.84 -9.25
CA ALA A 44 1.68 15.76 -8.79
C ALA A 44 0.44 15.72 -9.69
N LEU A 45 0.61 15.57 -11.01
CA LEU A 45 -0.49 15.46 -11.97
C LEU A 45 -1.31 14.18 -11.74
N VAL A 46 -0.64 13.03 -11.60
CA VAL A 46 -1.31 11.75 -11.30
C VAL A 46 -2.10 11.85 -10.01
N LEU A 47 -1.46 12.33 -8.93
CA LEU A 47 -2.10 12.46 -7.63
C LEU A 47 -3.25 13.48 -7.62
N SER A 48 -3.16 14.54 -8.43
CA SER A 48 -4.19 15.59 -8.51
C SER A 48 -5.55 15.08 -8.99
N LYS A 49 -5.58 13.99 -9.77
CA LYS A 49 -6.83 13.32 -10.20
C LYS A 49 -7.69 12.91 -8.99
N SER A 50 -7.04 12.50 -7.90
CA SER A 50 -7.73 12.09 -6.65
C SER A 50 -8.19 13.26 -5.76
N ILE A 51 -7.96 14.52 -6.13
CA ILE A 51 -8.57 15.67 -5.44
C ILE A 51 -10.10 15.63 -5.58
N GLY A 52 -10.59 15.25 -6.77
CA GLY A 52 -12.01 15.01 -7.03
C GLY A 52 -12.93 16.16 -6.60
N GLU A 53 -13.92 15.86 -5.77
CA GLU A 53 -14.91 16.81 -5.24
C GLU A 53 -14.34 17.88 -4.30
N PHE A 54 -13.12 17.73 -3.79
CA PHE A 54 -12.48 18.68 -2.87
C PHE A 54 -11.71 19.81 -3.55
N LYS A 55 -11.83 19.97 -4.88
CA LYS A 55 -11.19 21.07 -5.65
C LYS A 55 -11.54 22.45 -5.06
N ARG A 56 -12.81 22.66 -4.65
CA ARG A 56 -13.24 23.91 -4.07
C ARG A 56 -12.48 24.25 -2.77
N ASP A 57 -12.40 23.30 -1.85
CA ASP A 57 -11.69 23.52 -0.58
C ASP A 57 -10.17 23.67 -0.80
N THR A 58 -9.62 22.97 -1.80
CA THR A 58 -8.21 23.11 -2.21
C THR A 58 -7.89 24.51 -2.70
N ILE A 59 -8.78 25.17 -3.45
CA ILE A 59 -8.59 26.55 -3.96
C ILE A 59 -8.90 27.59 -2.89
N LEU A 60 -9.92 27.37 -2.06
CA LEU A 60 -10.31 28.30 -1.00
C LEU A 60 -9.25 28.39 0.11
N THR A 61 -8.51 27.31 0.39
CA THR A 61 -7.46 27.31 1.41
C THR A 61 -6.40 28.38 1.17
N PRO A 62 -5.66 28.41 0.03
CA PRO A 62 -4.69 29.44 -0.25
C PRO A 62 -5.29 30.84 -0.29
N LEU A 63 -6.53 31.00 -0.80
CA LEU A 63 -7.21 32.31 -0.83
C LEU A 63 -7.41 32.86 0.59
N PHE A 64 -7.93 32.04 1.52
CA PHE A 64 -8.12 32.47 2.91
C PHE A 64 -6.80 32.73 3.61
N VAL A 65 -5.76 31.92 3.34
CA VAL A 65 -4.41 32.15 3.88
C VAL A 65 -3.82 33.46 3.40
N LEU A 66 -4.00 33.83 2.13
CA LEU A 66 -3.52 35.12 1.60
C LEU A 66 -4.20 36.31 2.30
N ILE A 67 -5.53 36.25 2.48
CA ILE A 67 -6.28 37.29 3.20
C ILE A 67 -5.81 37.38 4.66
N GLU A 68 -5.67 36.24 5.34
CA GLU A 68 -5.13 36.17 6.71
C GLU A 68 -3.76 36.84 6.79
N THR A 69 -2.84 36.50 5.88
CA THR A 69 -1.47 37.02 5.85
C THR A 69 -1.43 38.54 5.56
N ILE A 70 -2.29 39.05 4.68
CA ILE A 70 -2.42 40.49 4.42
C ILE A 70 -2.83 41.22 5.69
N LEU A 71 -3.82 40.71 6.43
CA LEU A 71 -4.26 41.29 7.68
C LEU A 71 -3.14 41.29 8.73
N GLU A 72 -2.41 40.18 8.86
CA GLU A 72 -1.26 40.05 9.76
C GLU A 72 -0.15 41.08 9.48
N ILE A 73 0.11 41.37 8.19
CA ILE A 73 1.12 42.36 7.80
C ILE A 73 0.64 43.78 8.04
N LEU A 74 -0.66 44.05 7.91
CA LEU A 74 -1.24 45.39 8.17
C LEU A 74 -1.34 45.71 9.66
N ILE A 75 -1.41 44.73 10.56
CA ILE A 75 -1.50 44.96 12.01
C ILE A 75 -0.28 45.72 12.56
N PRO A 76 0.99 45.31 12.31
CA PRO A 76 2.17 46.09 12.77
C PRO A 76 2.20 47.51 12.17
N PHE A 77 1.77 47.66 10.90
CA PHE A 77 1.67 48.96 10.25
C PHE A 77 0.71 49.92 11.02
N ARG A 78 -0.47 49.44 11.38
CA ARG A 78 -1.45 50.22 12.17
C ARG A 78 -1.00 50.42 13.60
N THR A 79 -0.33 49.43 14.19
CA THR A 79 0.24 49.55 15.53
C THR A 79 1.31 50.65 15.60
N ALA A 80 2.17 50.76 14.57
CA ALA A 80 3.14 51.83 14.46
C ALA A 80 2.47 53.23 14.53
N ASN A 81 1.44 53.39 13.68
CA ASN A 81 0.70 54.67 13.64
C ASN A 81 0.05 54.98 14.98
N LEU A 82 -0.50 54.00 15.69
CA LEU A 82 -1.08 54.18 17.01
C LEU A 82 0.00 54.63 18.05
N VAL A 83 1.17 53.96 18.05
CA VAL A 83 2.27 54.30 18.96
C VAL A 83 2.79 55.71 18.70
N ASP A 84 2.97 56.13 17.45
CA ASP A 84 3.44 57.45 17.09
C ASP A 84 2.38 58.54 17.42
N THR A 85 1.08 58.23 17.26
CA THR A 85 -0.03 59.11 17.64
C THR A 85 -0.10 59.33 19.17
N LEU A 86 0.12 58.27 19.95
CA LEU A 86 0.20 58.37 21.42
C LEU A 86 1.32 59.30 21.87
N ARG A 87 2.47 59.28 21.21
CA ARG A 87 3.62 60.13 21.49
C ARG A 87 3.32 61.63 21.25
N THR A 88 2.50 61.95 20.27
CA THR A 88 2.13 63.28 19.88
C THR A 88 0.99 63.88 20.75
N GLY A 89 0.50 63.17 21.78
CA GLY A 89 -0.55 63.65 22.70
C GLY A 89 -1.96 63.48 22.12
N ALA A 90 -2.26 62.31 21.55
CA ALA A 90 -3.57 62.02 20.98
C ALA A 90 -4.73 62.13 21.97
N GLU A 91 -5.89 62.55 21.49
CA GLU A 91 -7.15 62.43 22.20
C GLU A 91 -7.55 61.01 22.48
N LEU A 92 -8.14 60.71 23.63
CA LEU A 92 -8.58 59.40 24.04
C LEU A 92 -9.48 58.73 22.98
N ASN A 93 -10.34 59.48 22.32
CA ASN A 93 -11.22 58.99 21.26
C ASN A 93 -10.45 58.44 20.05
N ALA A 94 -9.37 59.06 19.64
CA ALA A 94 -8.52 58.60 18.52
C ALA A 94 -7.79 57.30 18.89
N VAL A 95 -7.39 57.15 20.15
CA VAL A 95 -6.76 55.92 20.66
C VAL A 95 -7.78 54.76 20.68
N ILE A 96 -9.00 55.01 21.18
CA ILE A 96 -10.08 54.02 21.21
C ILE A 96 -10.45 53.60 19.80
N GLN A 97 -10.59 54.53 18.86
CA GLN A 97 -10.90 54.24 17.47
C GLN A 97 -9.81 53.38 16.79
N SER A 98 -8.54 53.73 16.98
CA SER A 98 -7.41 52.95 16.45
C SER A 98 -7.34 51.55 17.07
N GLY A 99 -7.58 51.44 18.38
CA GLY A 99 -7.68 50.15 19.08
C GLY A 99 -8.83 49.29 18.56
N ALA A 100 -10.00 49.88 18.29
CA ALA A 100 -11.14 49.16 17.72
C ALA A 100 -10.85 48.62 16.28
N VAL A 101 -10.14 49.42 15.46
CA VAL A 101 -9.69 48.98 14.14
C VAL A 101 -8.71 47.81 14.25
N LEU A 102 -7.74 47.86 15.15
CA LEU A 102 -6.80 46.76 15.38
C LEU A 102 -7.53 45.47 15.86
N ALA A 103 -8.48 45.64 16.78
CA ALA A 103 -9.31 44.51 17.25
C ALA A 103 -10.14 43.89 16.12
N ALA A 104 -10.75 44.74 15.28
CA ALA A 104 -11.49 44.28 14.11
C ALA A 104 -10.59 43.49 13.10
N MET A 105 -9.37 44.02 12.85
CA MET A 105 -8.40 43.34 11.99
C MET A 105 -7.96 41.98 12.58
N ALA A 106 -7.71 41.93 13.88
CA ALA A 106 -7.37 40.67 14.56
C ALA A 106 -8.52 39.65 14.50
N MET A 107 -9.77 40.12 14.69
CA MET A 107 -10.94 39.24 14.56
C MET A 107 -11.15 38.74 13.13
N LEU A 108 -10.92 39.57 12.12
CA LEU A 108 -10.96 39.13 10.70
C LEU A 108 -9.83 38.15 10.39
N SER A 109 -8.62 38.38 10.89
CA SER A 109 -7.51 37.44 10.73
C SER A 109 -7.85 36.07 11.34
N LEU A 110 -8.41 36.08 12.57
CA LEU A 110 -8.88 34.84 13.22
C LEU A 110 -9.95 34.14 12.39
N LEU A 111 -10.91 34.86 11.83
CA LEU A 111 -11.97 34.33 10.99
C LEU A 111 -11.38 33.62 9.74
N PHE A 112 -10.52 34.33 8.98
CA PHE A 112 -9.94 33.77 7.77
C PHE A 112 -8.95 32.63 8.07
N GLY A 113 -8.18 32.71 9.18
CA GLY A 113 -7.34 31.62 9.65
C GLY A 113 -8.15 30.37 10.02
N THR A 114 -9.30 30.55 10.67
CA THR A 114 -10.23 29.45 10.98
C THR A 114 -10.84 28.84 9.72
N LEU A 115 -11.32 29.67 8.78
CA LEU A 115 -11.85 29.21 7.50
C LEU A 115 -10.81 28.44 6.68
N SER A 116 -9.58 28.95 6.64
CA SER A 116 -8.45 28.26 6.03
C SER A 116 -8.17 26.92 6.70
N GLY A 117 -8.19 26.88 8.05
CA GLY A 117 -8.01 25.65 8.83
C GLY A 117 -9.07 24.58 8.52
N ILE A 118 -10.34 24.98 8.43
CA ILE A 118 -11.44 24.09 8.07
C ILE A 118 -11.31 23.59 6.63
N SER A 119 -11.02 24.50 5.70
CA SER A 119 -10.89 24.15 4.27
C SER A 119 -9.71 23.20 4.03
N VAL A 120 -8.53 23.46 4.63
CA VAL A 120 -7.37 22.58 4.47
C VAL A 120 -7.59 21.20 5.09
N ALA A 121 -8.28 21.12 6.23
CA ALA A 121 -8.62 19.84 6.84
C ALA A 121 -9.53 19.01 5.92
N LYS A 122 -10.59 19.62 5.37
CA LYS A 122 -11.48 18.96 4.43
C LYS A 122 -10.76 18.54 3.14
N ALA A 123 -9.96 19.43 2.56
CA ALA A 123 -9.23 19.16 1.33
C ALA A 123 -8.22 18.01 1.50
N SER A 124 -7.38 18.06 2.56
CA SER A 124 -6.33 17.06 2.77
C SER A 124 -6.87 15.68 3.16
N THR A 125 -7.85 15.63 4.08
CA THR A 125 -8.46 14.35 4.47
C THR A 125 -9.31 13.75 3.34
N GLY A 126 -10.01 14.59 2.58
CA GLY A 126 -10.78 14.19 1.42
C GLY A 126 -9.88 13.64 0.30
N PHE A 127 -8.77 14.30 0.02
CA PHE A 127 -7.77 13.84 -0.91
C PHE A 127 -7.20 12.46 -0.51
N ALA A 128 -6.82 12.29 0.76
CA ALA A 128 -6.31 11.00 1.26
C ALA A 128 -7.38 9.88 1.21
N ARG A 129 -8.65 10.21 1.49
CA ARG A 129 -9.77 9.29 1.33
C ARG A 129 -9.88 8.81 -0.11
N ASN A 130 -9.85 9.74 -1.07
CA ASN A 130 -9.95 9.40 -2.48
C ASN A 130 -8.75 8.57 -2.95
N LEU A 131 -7.52 8.93 -2.56
CA LEU A 131 -6.32 8.12 -2.85
C LEU A 131 -6.47 6.67 -2.37
N ARG A 132 -6.89 6.48 -1.11
CA ARG A 132 -7.12 5.13 -0.57
C ARG A 132 -8.17 4.36 -1.38
N ARG A 133 -9.27 5.03 -1.71
CA ARG A 133 -10.34 4.44 -2.52
C ARG A 133 -9.86 4.05 -3.91
N ASP A 134 -9.15 4.96 -4.58
CA ASP A 134 -8.71 4.77 -5.96
C ASP A 134 -7.63 3.67 -6.04
N MET A 135 -6.65 3.68 -5.12
CA MET A 135 -5.67 2.62 -4.99
C MET A 135 -6.32 1.27 -4.66
N PHE A 136 -7.23 1.23 -3.68
CA PHE A 136 -7.88 -0.02 -3.29
C PHE A 136 -8.71 -0.61 -4.45
N ARG A 137 -9.43 0.22 -5.20
CA ARG A 137 -10.15 -0.21 -6.40
C ARG A 137 -9.22 -0.78 -7.46
N ASN A 138 -8.07 -0.14 -7.68
CA ASN A 138 -7.10 -0.62 -8.65
C ASN A 138 -6.49 -1.97 -8.23
N ILE A 139 -6.12 -2.11 -6.96
CA ILE A 139 -5.61 -3.37 -6.39
C ILE A 139 -6.61 -4.52 -6.56
N GLN A 140 -7.92 -4.27 -6.39
CA GLN A 140 -8.96 -5.29 -6.59
C GLN A 140 -9.06 -5.77 -8.05
N ASN A 141 -8.62 -4.96 -9.01
CA ASN A 141 -8.63 -5.29 -10.43
C ASN A 141 -7.32 -5.96 -10.91
N PHE A 142 -6.29 -6.06 -10.06
CA PHE A 142 -5.00 -6.63 -10.45
C PHE A 142 -5.11 -8.13 -10.76
N SER A 143 -4.34 -8.56 -11.76
CA SER A 143 -4.07 -9.98 -11.99
C SER A 143 -3.16 -10.53 -10.88
N PHE A 144 -3.10 -11.86 -10.76
CA PHE A 144 -2.18 -12.50 -9.81
C PHE A 144 -0.72 -12.13 -10.12
N THR A 145 -0.35 -12.07 -11.40
CA THR A 145 1.00 -11.64 -11.82
C THR A 145 1.32 -10.23 -11.31
N THR A 146 0.36 -9.31 -11.40
CA THR A 146 0.54 -7.94 -10.89
C THR A 146 0.62 -7.92 -9.36
N ILE A 147 -0.23 -8.70 -8.67
CA ILE A 147 -0.21 -8.80 -7.19
C ILE A 147 1.11 -9.41 -6.69
N ASP A 148 1.62 -10.45 -7.36
CA ASP A 148 2.85 -11.14 -6.96
C ASP A 148 4.09 -10.23 -7.12
N ALA A 149 4.06 -9.30 -8.08
CA ALA A 149 5.11 -8.30 -8.25
C ALA A 149 5.12 -7.25 -7.13
N PHE A 150 3.98 -7.02 -6.45
CA PHE A 150 3.88 -6.26 -5.22
C PHE A 150 3.82 -7.21 -4.02
N SER A 151 4.61 -6.99 -2.97
CA SER A 151 4.37 -7.73 -1.72
C SER A 151 3.11 -7.19 -1.01
N SER A 152 2.33 -8.05 -0.37
CA SER A 152 1.14 -7.65 0.39
C SER A 152 1.46 -6.63 1.50
N SER A 153 2.61 -6.78 2.17
CA SER A 153 3.09 -5.83 3.19
C SER A 153 3.40 -4.46 2.59
N SER A 154 4.00 -4.41 1.40
CA SER A 154 4.25 -3.18 0.67
C SER A 154 2.96 -2.46 0.30
N LEU A 155 1.95 -3.17 -0.20
CA LEU A 155 0.64 -2.57 -0.53
C LEU A 155 -0.07 -1.99 0.71
N VAL A 156 0.02 -2.66 1.86
CA VAL A 156 -0.53 -2.14 3.12
C VAL A 156 0.20 -0.86 3.55
N THR A 157 1.54 -0.83 3.47
CA THR A 157 2.33 0.36 3.79
C THR A 157 1.97 1.55 2.88
N ARG A 158 1.77 1.29 1.57
CA ARG A 158 1.35 2.31 0.60
C ARG A 158 -0.04 2.86 0.92
N LEU A 159 -1.00 2.00 1.31
CA LEU A 159 -2.37 2.41 1.66
C LEU A 159 -2.47 3.15 3.02
N THR A 160 -1.47 3.02 3.89
CA THR A 160 -1.46 3.59 5.23
C THR A 160 -0.45 4.73 5.36
N THR A 161 0.82 4.38 5.53
CA THR A 161 1.90 5.32 5.86
C THR A 161 2.19 6.28 4.71
N ASP A 162 2.34 5.76 3.48
CA ASP A 162 2.68 6.60 2.32
C ASP A 162 1.58 7.62 2.03
N ILE A 163 0.30 7.20 2.04
CA ILE A 163 -0.82 8.14 1.87
C ILE A 163 -0.86 9.17 3.00
N SER A 164 -0.52 8.80 4.24
CA SER A 164 -0.50 9.74 5.36
C SER A 164 0.60 10.79 5.19
N ASN A 165 1.78 10.40 4.71
CA ASN A 165 2.88 11.32 4.42
C ASN A 165 2.51 12.27 3.25
N VAL A 166 1.93 11.73 2.17
CA VAL A 166 1.47 12.53 1.03
C VAL A 166 0.32 13.47 1.42
N GLN A 167 -0.61 13.04 2.28
CA GLN A 167 -1.66 13.90 2.84
C GLN A 167 -1.06 15.08 3.62
N MET A 168 -0.04 14.83 4.45
CA MET A 168 0.65 15.88 5.22
C MET A 168 1.35 16.87 4.29
N ALA A 169 2.08 16.38 3.29
CA ALA A 169 2.73 17.22 2.28
C ALA A 169 1.70 18.04 1.49
N PHE A 170 0.59 17.46 1.07
CA PHE A 170 -0.49 18.16 0.38
C PHE A 170 -1.09 19.27 1.25
N MET A 171 -1.37 18.99 2.53
CA MET A 171 -1.85 19.99 3.49
C MET A 171 -0.86 21.16 3.59
N MET A 172 0.45 20.89 3.67
CA MET A 172 1.48 21.91 3.74
C MET A 172 1.62 22.69 2.44
N LEU A 173 1.52 22.03 1.29
CA LEU A 173 1.58 22.66 -0.02
C LEU A 173 0.47 23.71 -0.20
N ILE A 174 -0.78 23.37 0.08
CA ILE A 174 -1.90 24.29 -0.16
C ILE A 174 -2.05 25.38 0.89
N ARG A 175 -1.39 25.27 2.06
CA ARG A 175 -1.44 26.28 3.12
C ARG A 175 -0.11 26.98 3.34
N MET A 176 0.93 26.23 3.74
CA MET A 176 2.20 26.82 4.18
C MET A 176 3.09 27.24 3.02
N ALA A 177 3.12 26.46 1.94
CA ALA A 177 3.92 26.80 0.75
C ALA A 177 3.40 28.04 0.03
N VAL A 178 2.12 28.39 0.20
CA VAL A 178 1.55 29.66 -0.29
C VAL A 178 1.81 30.80 0.71
N ARG A 179 1.59 30.54 2.00
CA ARG A 179 1.76 31.55 3.06
C ARG A 179 3.20 32.06 3.18
N ALA A 180 4.18 31.16 3.20
CA ALA A 180 5.56 31.50 3.51
C ALA A 180 6.19 32.47 2.50
N PRO A 181 6.17 32.21 1.16
CA PRO A 181 6.71 33.16 0.17
C PRO A 181 5.96 34.49 0.19
N PHE A 182 4.63 34.45 0.31
CA PHE A 182 3.82 35.66 0.32
C PHE A 182 4.10 36.51 1.56
N MET A 183 4.17 35.89 2.76
CA MET A 183 4.51 36.56 4.02
C MET A 183 5.92 37.14 3.95
N PHE A 184 6.89 36.43 3.40
CA PHE A 184 8.25 36.90 3.21
C PHE A 184 8.30 38.17 2.33
N ILE A 185 7.71 38.10 1.13
CA ILE A 185 7.71 39.22 0.17
C ILE A 185 6.96 40.43 0.77
N ALA A 186 5.79 40.21 1.34
CA ALA A 186 4.96 41.30 1.85
C ALA A 186 5.55 41.95 3.12
N ALA A 187 6.16 41.13 4.02
CA ALA A 187 6.89 41.71 5.19
C ALA A 187 8.17 42.46 4.73
N PHE A 188 8.84 42.00 3.68
CA PHE A 188 9.97 42.73 3.10
C PHE A 188 9.54 44.09 2.55
N ILE A 189 8.47 44.13 1.72
CA ILE A 189 7.92 45.36 1.17
C ILE A 189 7.46 46.32 2.30
N ALA A 190 6.70 45.79 3.29
CA ALA A 190 6.23 46.57 4.42
C ALA A 190 7.38 47.11 5.26
N GLY A 191 8.45 46.33 5.45
CA GLY A 191 9.68 46.75 6.11
C GLY A 191 10.36 47.92 5.40
N PHE A 192 10.41 47.95 4.08
CA PHE A 192 10.93 49.08 3.30
C PHE A 192 10.04 50.30 3.36
N ILE A 193 8.72 50.13 3.34
CA ILE A 193 7.77 51.26 3.48
C ILE A 193 7.92 51.95 4.85
N MET A 194 8.10 51.15 5.91
CA MET A 194 8.17 51.68 7.30
C MET A 194 9.56 52.10 7.71
N GLY A 195 10.60 51.37 7.29
CA GLY A 195 11.97 51.57 7.73
C GLY A 195 12.83 52.40 6.77
N GLY A 196 12.34 52.68 5.54
CA GLY A 196 13.12 53.37 4.52
C GLY A 196 14.50 52.72 4.32
N TRP A 197 15.58 53.51 4.41
CA TRP A 197 16.94 53.00 4.21
C TRP A 197 17.40 51.97 5.27
N LEU A 198 16.83 52.02 6.50
CA LEU A 198 17.13 51.01 7.55
C LEU A 198 16.75 49.59 7.13
N ALA A 199 15.77 49.46 6.23
CA ALA A 199 15.37 48.16 5.74
C ALA A 199 16.44 47.46 4.84
N ILE A 200 17.53 48.17 4.47
CA ILE A 200 18.67 47.60 3.74
C ILE A 200 19.32 46.46 4.52
N ILE A 201 19.16 46.42 5.85
CA ILE A 201 19.65 45.32 6.68
C ILE A 201 19.01 43.98 6.27
N PHE A 202 17.74 44.01 5.84
CA PHE A 202 17.08 42.79 5.35
C PHE A 202 17.77 42.25 4.11
N VAL A 203 18.21 43.12 3.18
CA VAL A 203 18.96 42.75 1.98
C VAL A 203 20.33 42.14 2.31
N ALA A 204 20.97 42.62 3.40
CA ALA A 204 22.26 42.12 3.84
C ALA A 204 22.15 40.80 4.63
N VAL A 205 21.17 40.71 5.54
CA VAL A 205 21.02 39.57 6.46
C VAL A 205 20.40 38.34 5.75
N MET A 206 19.50 38.53 4.81
CA MET A 206 18.83 37.41 4.09
C MET A 206 19.78 36.52 3.29
N PRO A 207 20.69 37.05 2.47
CA PRO A 207 21.71 36.20 1.82
C PRO A 207 22.61 35.46 2.81
N LEU A 208 22.99 36.14 3.93
CA LEU A 208 23.79 35.52 4.98
C LEU A 208 23.06 34.29 5.56
N LEU A 209 21.77 34.46 5.88
CA LEU A 209 20.93 33.37 6.38
C LEU A 209 20.76 32.28 5.33
N GLY A 210 20.45 32.62 4.08
CA GLY A 210 20.27 31.67 2.99
C GLY A 210 21.52 30.85 2.71
N ILE A 211 22.68 31.46 2.66
CA ILE A 211 23.98 30.78 2.47
C ILE A 211 24.28 29.88 3.66
N GLY A 212 24.08 30.35 4.89
CA GLY A 212 24.31 29.54 6.08
C GLY A 212 23.41 28.32 6.17
N LEU A 213 22.11 28.48 5.90
CA LEU A 213 21.15 27.37 5.84
C LEU A 213 21.49 26.39 4.71
N TYR A 214 21.81 26.90 3.52
CA TYR A 214 22.26 26.05 2.40
C TYR A 214 23.49 25.21 2.78
N PHE A 215 24.47 25.81 3.44
CA PHE A 215 25.68 25.11 3.90
C PHE A 215 25.34 24.01 4.92
N ILE A 216 24.48 24.28 5.89
CA ILE A 216 24.04 23.30 6.88
C ILE A 216 23.28 22.17 6.19
N ILE A 217 22.25 22.48 5.39
CA ILE A 217 21.39 21.52 4.72
C ILE A 217 22.19 20.62 3.76
N SER A 218 23.07 21.20 2.94
CA SER A 218 23.88 20.44 1.98
C SER A 218 24.82 19.43 2.63
N ARG A 219 25.25 19.67 3.88
CA ARG A 219 26.07 18.74 4.66
C ARG A 219 25.25 17.71 5.42
N VAL A 220 24.06 18.06 5.83
CA VAL A 220 23.16 17.19 6.60
C VAL A 220 22.47 16.13 5.73
N ILE A 221 22.01 16.49 4.52
CA ILE A 221 21.30 15.56 3.62
C ILE A 221 22.05 14.26 3.37
N PRO A 222 23.35 14.24 2.98
CA PRO A 222 24.06 12.98 2.74
C PRO A 222 24.20 12.12 3.99
N ILE A 223 24.33 12.75 5.17
CA ILE A 223 24.39 12.01 6.44
C ILE A 223 23.04 11.36 6.73
N PHE A 224 21.94 12.08 6.57
CA PHE A 224 20.59 11.49 6.75
C PHE A 224 20.31 10.34 5.78
N LYS A 225 20.73 10.44 4.52
CA LYS A 225 20.62 9.31 3.58
C LYS A 225 21.34 8.05 4.10
N LYS A 226 22.51 8.22 4.71
CA LYS A 226 23.25 7.12 5.35
C LYS A 226 22.52 6.59 6.58
N VAL A 227 22.00 7.49 7.42
CA VAL A 227 21.21 7.15 8.61
C VAL A 227 19.98 6.32 8.22
N PHE A 228 19.20 6.74 7.24
CA PHE A 228 18.02 5.98 6.79
C PHE A 228 18.38 4.59 6.30
N LYS A 229 19.45 4.45 5.50
CA LYS A 229 19.91 3.13 5.04
C LYS A 229 20.32 2.20 6.20
N ARG A 230 20.95 2.74 7.25
CA ARG A 230 21.29 1.95 8.45
C ARG A 230 20.06 1.65 9.30
N TYR A 231 19.11 2.57 9.34
CA TYR A 231 17.83 2.36 10.02
C TYR A 231 17.04 1.21 9.40
N ASP A 232 17.00 1.15 8.06
CA ASP A 232 16.39 0.05 7.33
C ASP A 232 17.06 -1.29 7.65
N ALA A 233 18.40 -1.35 7.65
CA ALA A 233 19.16 -2.54 8.02
C ALA A 233 18.93 -2.98 9.48
N LEU A 234 18.76 -2.03 10.41
CA LEU A 234 18.41 -2.32 11.81
C LEU A 234 17.00 -2.93 11.90
N ASN A 235 16.02 -2.33 11.19
CA ASN A 235 14.67 -2.85 11.16
C ASN A 235 14.58 -4.25 10.56
N GLU A 236 15.28 -4.50 9.44
CA GLU A 236 15.37 -5.83 8.82
C GLU A 236 15.95 -6.86 9.79
N SER A 237 17.03 -6.52 10.50
CA SER A 237 17.63 -7.39 11.53
C SER A 237 16.68 -7.65 12.69
N ALA A 238 15.90 -6.64 13.12
CA ALA A 238 14.91 -6.81 14.18
C ALA A 238 13.74 -7.69 13.73
N GLU A 239 13.24 -7.49 12.50
CA GLU A 239 12.15 -8.29 11.93
C GLU A 239 12.57 -9.76 11.75
N GLU A 240 13.79 -10.01 11.23
CA GLU A 240 14.36 -11.35 11.11
C GLU A 240 14.41 -12.05 12.47
N ASN A 241 14.94 -11.35 13.50
CA ASN A 241 15.06 -11.89 14.85
C ASN A 241 13.69 -12.20 15.47
N LEU A 242 12.72 -11.28 15.35
CA LEU A 242 11.37 -11.48 15.88
C LEU A 242 10.62 -12.60 15.15
N ALA A 243 10.75 -12.70 13.84
CA ALA A 243 10.18 -13.81 13.06
C ALA A 243 10.81 -15.15 13.45
N GLY A 244 12.13 -15.15 13.67
CA GLY A 244 12.93 -16.31 14.05
C GLY A 244 13.06 -16.54 15.56
N ILE A 245 12.33 -15.82 16.44
CA ILE A 245 12.57 -15.81 17.88
C ILE A 245 12.52 -17.20 18.53
N ARG A 246 11.67 -18.10 18.02
CA ARG A 246 11.59 -19.48 18.50
C ARG A 246 12.89 -20.26 18.21
N VAL A 247 13.50 -20.01 17.07
CA VAL A 247 14.78 -20.60 16.68
C VAL A 247 15.89 -20.07 17.59
N VAL A 248 15.96 -18.73 17.75
CA VAL A 248 16.93 -18.08 18.65
C VAL A 248 16.85 -18.67 20.05
N LYS A 249 15.61 -18.86 20.57
CA LYS A 249 15.37 -19.45 21.90
C LYS A 249 15.74 -20.93 21.97
N SER A 250 15.40 -21.72 20.95
CA SER A 250 15.69 -23.16 20.93
C SER A 250 17.16 -23.48 20.84
N PHE A 251 17.94 -22.61 20.20
CA PHE A 251 19.41 -22.75 20.07
C PHE A 251 20.21 -21.95 21.12
N VAL A 252 19.53 -21.29 22.09
CA VAL A 252 20.15 -20.48 23.15
C VAL A 252 21.13 -19.43 22.60
N ASN A 253 20.76 -18.76 21.51
CA ASN A 253 21.65 -17.87 20.77
C ASN A 253 21.34 -16.36 21.00
N GLU A 254 20.65 -16.04 22.11
CA GLU A 254 20.20 -14.68 22.43
C GLU A 254 21.37 -13.69 22.58
N ASN A 255 22.51 -14.17 23.10
CA ASN A 255 23.65 -13.30 23.31
C ASN A 255 24.30 -12.85 21.99
N PHE A 256 24.33 -13.72 20.98
CA PHE A 256 24.81 -13.39 19.65
C PHE A 256 23.90 -12.36 18.97
N GLU A 257 22.58 -12.62 18.99
CA GLU A 257 21.61 -11.71 18.40
C GLU A 257 21.58 -10.35 19.09
N ARG A 258 21.74 -10.32 20.42
CA ARG A 258 21.87 -9.07 21.18
C ARG A 258 23.10 -8.28 20.76
N GLN A 259 24.25 -8.91 20.63
CA GLN A 259 25.48 -8.24 20.18
C GLN A 259 25.36 -7.71 18.74
N LYS A 260 24.73 -8.49 17.84
CA LYS A 260 24.45 -8.08 16.46
C LYS A 260 23.59 -6.81 16.42
N PHE A 261 22.51 -6.79 17.22
CA PHE A 261 21.60 -5.66 17.32
C PHE A 261 22.26 -4.44 17.99
N ASP A 262 22.98 -4.64 19.08
CA ASP A 262 23.70 -3.57 19.81
C ASP A 262 24.71 -2.89 18.89
N LYS A 263 25.45 -3.64 18.09
CA LYS A 263 26.40 -3.08 17.11
C LYS A 263 25.69 -2.24 16.06
N ALA A 264 24.61 -2.73 15.45
CA ALA A 264 23.86 -2.01 14.46
C ALA A 264 23.23 -0.73 15.05
N SER A 265 22.72 -0.81 16.28
CA SER A 265 22.16 0.31 17.01
C SER A 265 23.21 1.37 17.34
N GLU A 266 24.43 0.95 17.73
CA GLU A 266 25.53 1.88 18.03
C GLU A 266 26.01 2.61 16.77
N GLU A 267 26.17 1.90 15.65
CA GLU A 267 26.52 2.51 14.38
C GLU A 267 25.46 3.53 13.91
N LEU A 268 24.17 3.22 14.12
CA LEU A 268 23.07 4.15 13.84
C LEU A 268 23.13 5.38 14.75
N ARG A 269 23.39 5.18 16.06
CA ARG A 269 23.55 6.24 17.05
C ARG A 269 24.67 7.21 16.65
N GLU A 270 25.81 6.70 16.20
CA GLU A 270 26.94 7.53 15.76
C GLU A 270 26.57 8.43 14.58
N ASP A 271 25.95 7.86 13.54
CA ASP A 271 25.53 8.62 12.36
C ASP A 271 24.41 9.63 12.70
N PHE A 272 23.43 9.25 13.53
CA PHE A 272 22.41 10.16 14.01
C PHE A 272 23.01 11.33 14.81
N THR A 273 23.97 11.01 15.71
CA THR A 273 24.66 12.05 16.50
C THR A 273 25.43 13.02 15.60
N ALA A 274 26.06 12.51 14.52
CA ALA A 274 26.74 13.37 13.56
C ALA A 274 25.77 14.30 12.79
N ALA A 275 24.61 13.78 12.38
CA ALA A 275 23.56 14.56 11.74
C ALA A 275 23.01 15.64 12.68
N GLU A 276 22.63 15.23 13.90
CA GLU A 276 22.05 16.11 14.91
C GLU A 276 23.01 17.22 15.38
N ARG A 277 24.32 16.94 15.48
CA ARG A 277 25.33 17.99 15.78
C ARG A 277 25.34 19.10 14.73
N LEU A 278 25.22 18.74 13.45
CA LEU A 278 25.13 19.74 12.39
C LEU A 278 23.78 20.46 12.41
N MET A 279 22.67 19.74 12.62
CA MET A 279 21.35 20.35 12.74
C MET A 279 21.22 21.25 13.96
N ALA A 280 21.88 20.92 15.07
CA ALA A 280 21.90 21.74 16.26
C ALA A 280 22.51 23.13 16.03
N LEU A 281 23.34 23.31 15.01
CA LEU A 281 23.88 24.62 14.62
C LEU A 281 22.82 25.55 14.00
N ASN A 282 21.72 24.98 13.50
CA ASN A 282 20.66 25.77 12.84
C ASN A 282 20.03 26.81 13.77
N SER A 283 19.62 26.39 14.98
CA SER A 283 18.99 27.29 15.94
C SER A 283 19.92 28.39 16.43
N PRO A 284 21.15 28.17 16.90
CA PRO A 284 22.12 29.22 17.24
C PRO A 284 22.41 30.17 16.07
N PHE A 285 22.58 29.64 14.85
CA PHE A 285 22.83 30.48 13.69
C PHE A 285 21.67 31.37 13.34
N MET A 286 20.45 30.85 13.40
CA MET A 286 19.24 31.67 13.22
C MET A 286 19.09 32.74 14.30
N ASN A 287 19.25 32.37 15.57
CA ASN A 287 19.19 33.33 16.69
C ASN A 287 20.28 34.40 16.58
N PHE A 288 21.49 34.03 16.22
CA PHE A 288 22.56 35.01 15.96
C PHE A 288 22.14 35.99 14.85
N THR A 289 21.61 35.51 13.76
CA THR A 289 21.12 36.34 12.66
C THR A 289 20.00 37.32 13.10
N ILE A 290 19.07 36.81 13.95
CA ILE A 290 18.02 37.62 14.54
C ILE A 290 18.62 38.74 15.44
N TYR A 291 19.56 38.38 16.30
CA TYR A 291 20.19 39.38 17.19
C TYR A 291 21.02 40.40 16.42
N VAL A 292 21.75 40.00 15.36
CA VAL A 292 22.43 40.95 14.48
C VAL A 292 21.45 41.94 13.85
N LEU A 293 20.33 41.41 13.35
CA LEU A 293 19.25 42.21 12.78
C LEU A 293 18.71 43.23 13.85
N PHE A 294 18.41 42.75 15.03
CA PHE A 294 17.89 43.60 16.12
C PHE A 294 18.87 44.66 16.59
N VAL A 295 20.11 44.29 16.82
CA VAL A 295 21.14 45.24 17.24
C VAL A 295 21.29 46.37 16.21
N PHE A 296 21.32 46.01 14.92
CA PHE A 296 21.38 46.99 13.83
C PHE A 296 20.14 47.89 13.82
N ILE A 297 18.93 47.33 13.82
CA ILE A 297 17.68 48.11 13.79
C ILE A 297 17.56 48.97 15.01
N LEU A 298 17.86 48.45 16.21
CA LEU A 298 17.77 49.22 17.45
C LEU A 298 18.83 50.34 17.49
N TYR A 299 20.08 50.05 17.13
CA TYR A 299 21.16 51.05 17.18
C TYR A 299 20.91 52.18 16.18
N PHE A 300 20.76 51.88 14.91
CA PHE A 300 20.56 52.88 13.88
C PHE A 300 19.18 53.55 13.95
N GLY A 301 18.15 52.78 14.28
CA GLY A 301 16.79 53.30 14.48
C GLY A 301 16.71 54.25 15.67
N SER A 302 17.31 53.91 16.81
CA SER A 302 17.35 54.80 17.96
C SER A 302 18.19 56.07 17.67
N TYR A 303 19.34 55.93 17.00
CA TYR A 303 20.13 57.04 16.55
C TYR A 303 19.32 58.00 15.67
N LEU A 304 18.54 57.48 14.74
CA LEU A 304 17.69 58.27 13.82
C LEU A 304 16.56 58.97 14.59
N ILE A 305 15.93 58.29 15.54
CA ILE A 305 14.86 58.86 16.37
C ILE A 305 15.39 60.05 17.21
N VAL A 306 16.54 59.89 17.86
CA VAL A 306 17.14 60.93 18.71
C VAL A 306 17.63 62.08 17.86
N SER A 307 18.36 61.84 16.75
CA SER A 307 18.91 62.87 15.89
C SER A 307 17.85 63.70 15.16
N SER A 308 16.73 63.08 14.75
CA SER A 308 15.60 63.76 14.10
C SER A 308 14.53 64.26 15.06
N GLN A 309 14.70 64.08 16.40
CA GLN A 309 13.65 64.31 17.38
C GLN A 309 12.33 63.63 17.06
N GLY A 310 12.43 62.48 16.35
CA GLY A 310 11.29 61.64 15.93
C GLY A 310 10.47 62.20 14.76
N THR A 311 11.01 63.20 14.02
CA THR A 311 10.32 63.75 12.84
C THR A 311 10.56 62.92 11.57
N ALA A 312 11.76 62.34 11.42
CA ALA A 312 12.12 61.51 10.25
C ALA A 312 11.83 60.02 10.45
N PHE A 313 11.85 59.55 11.72
CA PHE A 313 11.61 58.13 12.05
C PHE A 313 11.02 58.04 13.45
N GLY A 314 9.88 57.35 13.62
CA GLY A 314 9.15 57.23 14.89
C GLY A 314 9.44 55.93 15.64
N VAL A 315 9.06 55.91 16.93
CA VAL A 315 9.16 54.70 17.79
C VAL A 315 8.25 53.57 17.28
N GLY A 316 7.07 53.94 16.76
CA GLY A 316 6.14 52.99 16.15
C GLY A 316 6.72 52.31 14.91
N GLN A 317 7.41 53.09 14.05
CA GLN A 317 8.11 52.56 12.87
C GLN A 317 9.25 51.59 13.26
N LEU A 318 10.02 51.93 14.33
CA LEU A 318 11.05 51.06 14.88
C LEU A 318 10.48 49.72 15.33
N SER A 319 9.39 49.72 16.09
CA SER A 319 8.70 48.54 16.59
C SER A 319 8.19 47.67 15.43
N SER A 320 7.60 48.27 14.40
CA SER A 320 7.10 47.54 13.23
C SER A 320 8.21 46.93 12.40
N LEU A 321 9.35 47.61 12.24
CA LEU A 321 10.50 47.11 11.51
C LEU A 321 11.07 45.85 12.18
N ILE A 322 11.13 45.82 13.51
CA ILE A 322 11.49 44.65 14.30
C ILE A 322 10.51 43.51 14.04
N THR A 323 9.21 43.79 14.07
CA THR A 323 8.15 42.77 13.82
C THR A 323 8.24 42.20 12.43
N TYR A 324 8.44 43.01 11.37
CA TYR A 324 8.63 42.54 10.01
C TYR A 324 9.89 41.70 9.87
N GLY A 325 10.99 42.00 10.54
CA GLY A 325 12.16 41.15 10.60
C GLY A 325 11.86 39.77 11.16
N PHE A 326 11.09 39.66 12.24
CA PHE A 326 10.62 38.39 12.77
C PHE A 326 9.74 37.61 11.76
N MET A 327 8.78 38.29 11.16
CA MET A 327 7.88 37.68 10.19
C MET A 327 8.64 37.07 8.99
N MET A 328 9.67 37.77 8.49
CA MET A 328 10.51 37.28 7.40
C MET A 328 11.28 36.03 7.79
N LEU A 329 11.87 36.01 8.98
CA LEU A 329 12.62 34.87 9.50
C LEU A 329 11.70 33.66 9.71
N MET A 330 10.53 33.87 10.31
CA MET A 330 9.52 32.81 10.48
C MET A 330 9.03 32.26 9.15
N ALA A 331 8.88 33.10 8.12
CA ALA A 331 8.52 32.68 6.77
C ALA A 331 9.59 31.76 6.14
N LEU A 332 10.88 32.08 6.32
CA LEU A 332 11.99 31.23 5.85
C LEU A 332 12.05 29.88 6.57
N MET A 333 11.82 29.88 7.90
CA MET A 333 11.74 28.62 8.66
C MET A 333 10.59 27.74 8.16
N MET A 334 9.42 28.34 7.95
CA MET A 334 8.25 27.64 7.42
C MET A 334 8.52 27.06 6.05
N LEU A 335 9.20 27.80 5.16
CA LEU A 335 9.56 27.34 3.84
C LEU A 335 10.53 26.14 3.90
N SER A 336 11.53 26.19 4.76
CA SER A 336 12.47 25.08 5.00
C SER A 336 11.75 23.82 5.46
N PHE A 337 10.77 23.95 6.36
CA PHE A 337 9.96 22.84 6.84
C PHE A 337 9.08 22.23 5.73
N VAL A 338 8.49 23.06 4.88
CA VAL A 338 7.72 22.61 3.71
C VAL A 338 8.60 21.80 2.76
N PHE A 339 9.81 22.25 2.45
CA PHE A 339 10.74 21.50 1.61
C PHE A 339 11.10 20.15 2.21
N ALA A 340 11.38 20.07 3.51
CA ALA A 340 11.67 18.80 4.19
C ALA A 340 10.50 17.81 4.07
N MET A 341 9.26 18.27 4.24
CA MET A 341 8.07 17.45 4.13
C MET A 341 7.80 16.97 2.69
N ILE A 342 8.09 17.79 1.69
CA ILE A 342 7.98 17.39 0.28
C ILE A 342 8.98 16.25 -0.02
N ILE A 343 10.22 16.36 0.44
CA ILE A 343 11.26 15.33 0.25
C ILE A 343 10.85 14.01 0.92
N ILE A 344 10.31 14.06 2.14
CA ILE A 344 9.84 12.85 2.84
C ILE A 344 8.67 12.20 2.10
N ALA A 345 7.77 13.01 1.54
CA ALA A 345 6.59 12.50 0.85
C ALA A 345 6.87 12.03 -0.59
N GLU A 346 7.97 12.47 -1.22
CA GLU A 346 8.27 12.18 -2.63
C GLU A 346 8.34 10.69 -2.91
N GLU A 347 9.08 9.94 -2.09
CA GLU A 347 9.24 8.50 -2.28
C GLU A 347 7.91 7.75 -2.08
N GLY A 348 7.15 8.12 -1.05
CA GLY A 348 5.79 7.58 -0.85
C GLY A 348 4.85 7.92 -2.00
N ALA A 349 4.96 9.13 -2.56
CA ALA A 349 4.16 9.57 -3.71
C ALA A 349 4.49 8.75 -4.97
N ARG A 350 5.78 8.42 -5.22
CA ARG A 350 6.20 7.54 -6.32
C ARG A 350 5.58 6.14 -6.17
N ARG A 351 5.69 5.54 -4.99
CA ARG A 351 5.09 4.22 -4.72
C ARG A 351 3.56 4.21 -4.86
N ILE A 352 2.88 5.30 -4.51
CA ILE A 352 1.45 5.45 -4.74
C ILE A 352 1.14 5.53 -6.25
N CYS A 353 1.91 6.33 -7.00
CA CYS A 353 1.76 6.43 -8.46
C CYS A 353 1.97 5.08 -9.15
N GLU A 354 2.93 4.28 -8.71
CA GLU A 354 3.17 2.92 -9.22
C GLU A 354 1.91 2.05 -9.10
N VAL A 355 1.21 2.10 -7.97
CA VAL A 355 -0.05 1.37 -7.78
C VAL A 355 -1.19 1.97 -8.59
N LEU A 356 -1.29 3.30 -8.69
CA LEU A 356 -2.37 3.96 -9.44
C LEU A 356 -2.25 3.78 -10.95
N LEU A 357 -1.03 3.67 -11.47
CA LEU A 357 -0.75 3.50 -12.90
C LEU A 357 -0.63 2.03 -13.31
N ALA A 358 -0.47 1.12 -12.35
CA ALA A 358 -0.42 -0.31 -12.64
C ALA A 358 -1.74 -0.78 -13.25
N THR A 359 -1.64 -1.65 -14.25
CA THR A 359 -2.78 -2.24 -14.96
C THR A 359 -2.79 -3.76 -14.79
N SER A 360 -3.98 -4.35 -14.85
CA SER A 360 -4.09 -5.80 -14.89
C SER A 360 -3.55 -6.35 -16.21
N THR A 361 -2.73 -7.39 -16.14
CA THR A 361 -2.26 -8.11 -17.33
C THR A 361 -3.33 -9.02 -17.93
N ILE A 362 -4.38 -9.33 -17.15
CA ILE A 362 -5.49 -10.19 -17.56
C ILE A 362 -6.75 -9.34 -17.64
N ASN A 363 -7.31 -9.24 -18.85
CA ASN A 363 -8.52 -8.47 -19.12
C ASN A 363 -9.53 -9.32 -19.89
N ASN A 364 -10.79 -8.92 -19.84
CA ASN A 364 -11.84 -9.52 -20.67
C ASN A 364 -11.63 -9.17 -22.13
N PRO A 365 -11.94 -10.10 -23.07
CA PRO A 365 -12.00 -9.80 -24.49
C PRO A 365 -13.18 -8.85 -24.80
N GLU A 366 -13.20 -8.25 -26.00
CA GLU A 366 -14.29 -7.34 -26.43
C GLU A 366 -15.67 -7.99 -26.42
N ASN A 367 -15.76 -9.28 -26.75
CA ASN A 367 -16.99 -10.07 -26.79
C ASN A 367 -16.83 -11.35 -25.97
N PRO A 368 -16.86 -11.27 -24.63
CA PRO A 368 -16.60 -12.41 -23.76
C PRO A 368 -17.73 -13.42 -23.79
N LEU A 369 -17.39 -14.71 -23.71
CA LEU A 369 -18.34 -15.77 -23.46
C LEU A 369 -18.84 -15.68 -22.00
N THR A 370 -20.16 -15.71 -21.82
CA THR A 370 -20.85 -15.54 -20.53
C THR A 370 -21.39 -16.82 -19.94
N GLU A 371 -21.08 -17.98 -20.52
CA GLU A 371 -21.50 -19.29 -20.04
C GLU A 371 -20.41 -20.34 -20.27
N VAL A 372 -20.12 -21.16 -19.27
CA VAL A 372 -19.29 -22.35 -19.36
C VAL A 372 -20.22 -23.56 -19.47
N THR A 373 -20.22 -24.24 -20.62
CA THR A 373 -21.19 -25.28 -20.95
C THR A 373 -21.00 -26.54 -20.12
N ASN A 374 -19.75 -27.01 -20.00
CA ASN A 374 -19.37 -28.24 -19.30
C ASN A 374 -17.99 -28.11 -18.64
N GLY A 375 -17.55 -29.16 -17.94
CA GLY A 375 -16.28 -29.19 -17.22
C GLY A 375 -15.13 -29.89 -17.98
N SER A 376 -15.18 -30.01 -19.32
CA SER A 376 -14.02 -30.54 -20.07
C SER A 376 -12.85 -29.56 -20.05
N ILE A 377 -11.62 -30.08 -20.05
CA ILE A 377 -10.41 -29.25 -19.97
C ILE A 377 -9.38 -29.80 -20.97
N ASP A 378 -8.84 -28.92 -21.80
CA ASP A 378 -7.81 -29.21 -22.75
C ASP A 378 -6.58 -28.33 -22.57
N PHE A 379 -5.41 -28.93 -22.51
CA PHE A 379 -4.12 -28.23 -22.56
C PHE A 379 -3.44 -28.65 -23.88
N GLU A 380 -3.09 -27.69 -24.71
CA GLU A 380 -2.47 -27.92 -26.02
C GLU A 380 -1.07 -27.26 -26.02
N ASN A 381 -0.03 -28.08 -25.96
CA ASN A 381 1.38 -27.68 -25.96
C ASN A 381 1.67 -26.50 -24.99
N VAL A 382 1.15 -26.59 -23.76
CA VAL A 382 1.20 -25.50 -22.79
C VAL A 382 2.59 -25.37 -22.20
N GLY A 383 3.14 -24.16 -22.33
CA GLY A 383 4.31 -23.67 -21.60
C GLY A 383 3.94 -22.50 -20.68
N PHE A 384 4.56 -22.43 -19.52
CA PHE A 384 4.36 -21.33 -18.56
C PHE A 384 5.62 -21.00 -17.78
N SER A 385 5.88 -19.69 -17.63
CA SER A 385 6.93 -19.13 -16.78
C SER A 385 6.40 -17.93 -15.99
N TYR A 386 6.67 -17.88 -14.69
CA TYR A 386 6.35 -16.73 -13.83
C TYR A 386 7.14 -15.46 -14.18
N SER A 387 8.33 -15.64 -14.77
CA SER A 387 9.22 -14.54 -15.17
C SER A 387 9.07 -14.17 -16.66
N GLY A 388 8.02 -14.64 -17.33
CA GLY A 388 7.73 -14.39 -18.73
C GLY A 388 8.45 -15.32 -19.70
N PRO A 389 8.34 -15.07 -21.02
CA PRO A 389 8.79 -16.01 -22.08
C PRO A 389 10.30 -16.31 -22.08
N GLU A 390 11.12 -15.39 -21.56
CA GLU A 390 12.57 -15.56 -21.46
C GLU A 390 13.01 -16.15 -20.09
N GLY A 391 12.06 -16.34 -19.18
CA GLY A 391 12.31 -16.86 -17.85
C GLY A 391 12.39 -18.38 -17.79
N ARG A 392 12.75 -18.91 -16.60
CA ARG A 392 12.72 -20.35 -16.36
C ARG A 392 11.29 -20.88 -16.47
N GLU A 393 11.09 -21.83 -17.37
CA GLU A 393 9.81 -22.51 -17.52
C GLU A 393 9.45 -23.30 -16.25
N ALA A 394 8.23 -23.08 -15.76
CA ALA A 394 7.61 -23.86 -14.71
C ALA A 394 6.83 -25.05 -15.31
N LEU A 395 6.22 -24.86 -16.48
CA LEU A 395 5.59 -25.90 -17.28
C LEU A 395 6.13 -25.85 -18.70
N SER A 396 6.34 -27.00 -19.33
CA SER A 396 6.92 -27.13 -20.67
C SER A 396 6.26 -28.23 -21.48
N GLY A 397 5.58 -27.83 -22.58
CA GLY A 397 4.99 -28.75 -23.54
C GLY A 397 3.96 -29.70 -22.92
N VAL A 398 3.03 -29.16 -22.15
CA VAL A 398 1.98 -29.95 -21.49
C VAL A 398 0.81 -30.15 -22.45
N ASP A 399 0.51 -31.42 -22.77
CA ASP A 399 -0.67 -31.86 -23.52
C ASP A 399 -1.54 -32.73 -22.62
N LEU A 400 -2.80 -32.33 -22.37
CA LEU A 400 -3.74 -33.02 -21.51
C LEU A 400 -5.16 -32.89 -22.05
N HIS A 401 -5.92 -33.96 -21.96
CA HIS A 401 -7.35 -33.95 -22.24
C HIS A 401 -8.11 -34.62 -21.09
N ILE A 402 -9.05 -33.84 -20.50
CA ILE A 402 -9.89 -34.24 -19.38
C ILE A 402 -11.35 -34.10 -19.79
N ASN A 403 -12.12 -35.19 -19.73
CA ASN A 403 -13.54 -35.13 -20.03
C ASN A 403 -14.36 -34.53 -18.89
N SER A 404 -15.52 -33.95 -19.21
CA SER A 404 -16.45 -33.45 -18.20
C SER A 404 -16.90 -34.56 -17.24
N GLY A 405 -16.86 -34.31 -15.94
CA GLY A 405 -17.25 -35.25 -14.89
C GLY A 405 -16.15 -36.19 -14.42
N GLU A 406 -15.02 -36.30 -15.13
CA GLU A 406 -13.88 -37.14 -14.69
C GLU A 406 -13.30 -36.68 -13.34
N VAL A 407 -12.80 -37.63 -12.57
CA VAL A 407 -12.00 -37.43 -11.36
C VAL A 407 -10.53 -37.64 -11.70
N ILE A 408 -9.74 -36.58 -11.61
CA ILE A 408 -8.32 -36.57 -11.97
C ILE A 408 -7.46 -36.43 -10.73
N GLY A 409 -6.57 -37.39 -10.51
CA GLY A 409 -5.51 -37.28 -9.51
C GLY A 409 -4.25 -36.64 -10.11
N ILE A 410 -3.59 -35.72 -9.39
CA ILE A 410 -2.29 -35.16 -9.81
C ILE A 410 -1.27 -35.45 -8.72
N ILE A 411 -0.16 -36.10 -9.10
CA ILE A 411 0.95 -36.40 -8.18
C ILE A 411 2.29 -36.04 -8.81
N GLY A 412 3.29 -35.86 -7.99
CA GLY A 412 4.66 -35.54 -8.40
C GLY A 412 5.47 -34.93 -7.23
N GLY A 413 6.76 -34.83 -7.40
CA GLY A 413 7.67 -34.30 -6.39
C GLY A 413 7.37 -32.84 -6.02
N THR A 414 7.98 -32.37 -4.93
CA THR A 414 7.94 -30.95 -4.57
C THR A 414 8.61 -30.13 -5.68
N GLY A 415 7.95 -29.06 -6.13
CA GLY A 415 8.45 -28.22 -7.24
C GLY A 415 8.16 -28.75 -8.64
N SER A 416 7.37 -29.84 -8.80
CA SER A 416 6.98 -30.38 -10.13
C SER A 416 5.90 -29.55 -10.86
N ALA A 417 5.51 -28.37 -10.33
CA ALA A 417 4.56 -27.43 -10.90
C ALA A 417 3.07 -27.88 -10.90
N LYS A 418 2.66 -28.74 -9.98
CA LYS A 418 1.26 -29.20 -9.85
C LYS A 418 0.28 -28.05 -9.64
N SER A 419 0.52 -27.19 -8.66
CA SER A 419 -0.32 -26.02 -8.38
C SER A 419 -0.32 -25.03 -9.53
N THR A 420 0.83 -24.86 -10.21
CA THR A 420 0.93 -24.02 -11.41
C THR A 420 -0.01 -24.50 -12.52
N LEU A 421 -0.04 -25.81 -12.79
CA LEU A 421 -0.89 -26.40 -13.83
C LEU A 421 -2.38 -26.05 -13.58
N VAL A 422 -2.87 -26.27 -12.37
CA VAL A 422 -4.30 -26.06 -12.06
C VAL A 422 -4.69 -24.59 -11.97
N GLN A 423 -3.74 -23.69 -11.66
CA GLN A 423 -3.97 -22.23 -11.63
C GLN A 423 -4.22 -21.64 -13.02
N LEU A 424 -3.81 -22.29 -14.08
CA LEU A 424 -4.08 -21.87 -15.46
C LEU A 424 -5.55 -22.12 -15.87
N ILE A 425 -6.24 -23.09 -15.27
CA ILE A 425 -7.63 -23.44 -15.59
C ILE A 425 -8.60 -22.30 -15.30
N PRO A 426 -8.62 -21.68 -14.08
CA PRO A 426 -9.43 -20.49 -13.81
C PRO A 426 -8.79 -19.20 -14.33
N ARG A 427 -7.76 -19.28 -15.18
CA ARG A 427 -7.04 -18.14 -15.73
C ARG A 427 -6.56 -17.19 -14.62
N LEU A 428 -5.89 -17.74 -13.57
CA LEU A 428 -5.21 -16.88 -12.58
C LEU A 428 -3.92 -16.29 -13.18
N TYR A 429 -3.33 -17.02 -14.13
CA TYR A 429 -2.21 -16.61 -14.98
C TYR A 429 -2.53 -16.98 -16.44
N ASP A 430 -1.99 -16.23 -17.39
CA ASP A 430 -2.03 -16.57 -18.80
C ASP A 430 -0.82 -17.43 -19.17
N VAL A 431 -1.02 -18.42 -20.05
CA VAL A 431 0.07 -19.27 -20.56
C VAL A 431 1.06 -18.45 -21.39
N THR A 432 2.35 -18.83 -21.33
CA THR A 432 3.42 -18.22 -22.15
C THR A 432 3.52 -18.83 -23.54
N ALA A 433 3.07 -20.10 -23.68
CA ALA A 433 2.98 -20.83 -24.96
C ALA A 433 1.80 -21.80 -24.93
N GLY A 434 1.26 -22.13 -26.08
CA GLY A 434 0.11 -23.03 -26.21
C GLY A 434 -1.21 -22.40 -25.79
N SER A 435 -2.19 -23.27 -25.49
CA SER A 435 -3.53 -22.82 -25.06
C SER A 435 -4.14 -23.75 -24.02
N VAL A 436 -5.01 -23.14 -23.16
CA VAL A 436 -5.86 -23.88 -22.21
C VAL A 436 -7.31 -23.60 -22.57
N SER A 437 -8.11 -24.66 -22.66
CA SER A 437 -9.55 -24.54 -22.94
C SER A 437 -10.37 -25.20 -21.84
N VAL A 438 -11.54 -24.64 -21.56
CA VAL A 438 -12.55 -25.17 -20.62
C VAL A 438 -13.89 -25.19 -21.33
N GLY A 439 -14.63 -26.31 -21.26
CA GLY A 439 -15.90 -26.42 -21.94
C GLY A 439 -15.83 -26.27 -23.47
N GLY A 440 -14.67 -26.60 -24.07
CA GLY A 440 -14.40 -26.52 -25.51
C GLY A 440 -14.02 -25.15 -26.05
N HIS A 441 -13.85 -24.12 -25.17
CA HIS A 441 -13.43 -22.77 -25.56
C HIS A 441 -12.19 -22.34 -24.80
N ASN A 442 -11.33 -21.53 -25.44
CA ASN A 442 -10.13 -21.01 -24.79
C ASN A 442 -10.50 -20.18 -23.56
N VAL A 443 -9.74 -20.34 -22.47
CA VAL A 443 -9.96 -19.56 -21.22
C VAL A 443 -9.86 -18.05 -21.42
N LYS A 444 -9.19 -17.59 -22.49
CA LYS A 444 -9.06 -16.16 -22.84
C LYS A 444 -10.34 -15.58 -23.46
N ASP A 445 -11.22 -16.41 -23.98
CA ASP A 445 -12.45 -15.99 -24.66
C ASP A 445 -13.60 -15.74 -23.69
N TYR A 446 -13.47 -16.20 -22.45
CA TYR A 446 -14.49 -16.03 -21.43
C TYR A 446 -14.42 -14.67 -20.72
N ASP A 447 -15.60 -14.24 -20.25
CA ASP A 447 -15.65 -13.30 -19.13
C ASP A 447 -14.99 -13.92 -17.89
N ILE A 448 -14.08 -13.17 -17.25
CA ILE A 448 -13.26 -13.69 -16.15
C ILE A 448 -14.13 -14.13 -14.96
N ASP A 449 -15.17 -13.37 -14.64
CA ASP A 449 -16.06 -13.69 -13.52
C ASP A 449 -16.90 -14.95 -13.83
N THR A 450 -17.33 -15.11 -15.09
CA THR A 450 -18.03 -16.30 -15.55
C THR A 450 -17.14 -17.55 -15.47
N LEU A 451 -15.91 -17.48 -16.00
CA LEU A 451 -14.96 -18.59 -15.93
C LEU A 451 -14.65 -18.98 -14.48
N ARG A 452 -14.27 -18.00 -13.67
CA ARG A 452 -13.99 -18.19 -12.24
C ARG A 452 -15.23 -18.55 -11.44
N GLY A 453 -16.44 -18.25 -11.95
CA GLY A 453 -17.72 -18.72 -11.44
C GLY A 453 -17.92 -20.22 -11.63
N ALA A 454 -17.50 -20.75 -12.78
CA ALA A 454 -17.63 -22.14 -13.13
C ALA A 454 -16.49 -23.03 -12.58
N VAL A 455 -15.35 -22.46 -12.23
CA VAL A 455 -14.18 -23.18 -11.68
C VAL A 455 -13.98 -22.79 -10.23
N ALA A 456 -14.28 -23.70 -9.30
CA ALA A 456 -13.98 -23.49 -7.87
C ALA A 456 -12.64 -24.11 -7.51
N MET A 457 -11.81 -23.38 -6.78
CA MET A 457 -10.49 -23.83 -6.35
C MET A 457 -10.31 -23.68 -4.84
N VAL A 458 -9.92 -24.79 -4.18
CA VAL A 458 -9.46 -24.79 -2.80
C VAL A 458 -7.94 -24.78 -2.83
N LEU A 459 -7.34 -23.68 -2.41
CA LEU A 459 -5.90 -23.45 -2.45
C LEU A 459 -5.19 -24.25 -1.36
N GLN A 460 -3.92 -24.58 -1.55
CA GLN A 460 -3.06 -25.20 -0.56
C GLN A 460 -3.01 -24.40 0.76
N LYS A 461 -2.88 -23.09 0.67
CA LYS A 461 -2.95 -22.19 1.84
C LYS A 461 -4.38 -21.73 2.08
N ASN A 462 -5.07 -22.46 2.97
CA ASN A 462 -6.45 -22.16 3.34
C ASN A 462 -6.56 -20.90 4.18
N VAL A 463 -7.36 -19.92 3.73
CA VAL A 463 -7.58 -18.64 4.41
C VAL A 463 -9.06 -18.47 4.71
N LEU A 464 -9.37 -18.16 5.99
CA LEU A 464 -10.68 -17.70 6.44
C LEU A 464 -10.59 -16.21 6.79
N PHE A 465 -11.66 -15.48 6.50
CA PHE A 465 -11.78 -14.07 6.84
C PHE A 465 -12.38 -13.89 8.23
N SER A 466 -12.09 -12.77 8.86
CA SER A 466 -12.74 -12.39 10.10
C SER A 466 -14.24 -12.19 9.85
N GLY A 467 -15.08 -12.82 10.68
CA GLY A 467 -16.53 -12.86 10.52
C GLY A 467 -17.08 -14.20 11.01
N THR A 468 -18.38 -14.48 10.80
CA THR A 468 -18.97 -15.75 11.21
C THR A 468 -18.58 -16.89 10.27
N ILE A 469 -18.74 -18.14 10.72
CA ILE A 469 -18.61 -19.33 9.83
C ILE A 469 -19.57 -19.19 8.64
N LYS A 470 -20.82 -18.79 8.89
CA LYS A 470 -21.83 -18.56 7.84
C LYS A 470 -21.37 -17.54 6.81
N GLU A 471 -20.88 -16.37 7.24
CA GLU A 471 -20.34 -15.35 6.34
C GLU A 471 -19.17 -15.87 5.51
N ASN A 472 -18.27 -16.67 6.11
CA ASN A 472 -17.18 -17.30 5.38
C ASN A 472 -17.66 -18.31 4.33
N LEU A 473 -18.72 -19.05 4.57
CA LEU A 473 -19.31 -19.98 3.60
C LEU A 473 -20.02 -19.24 2.46
N LEU A 474 -20.72 -18.15 2.76
CA LEU A 474 -21.41 -17.31 1.77
C LEU A 474 -20.48 -16.67 0.73
N TRP A 475 -19.16 -16.65 0.94
CA TRP A 475 -18.21 -16.28 -0.12
C TRP A 475 -18.25 -17.23 -1.32
N GLY A 476 -18.70 -18.48 -1.14
CA GLY A 476 -18.91 -19.42 -2.24
C GLY A 476 -20.13 -19.05 -3.07
N ASN A 477 -21.23 -18.69 -2.41
CA ASN A 477 -22.46 -18.21 -3.03
C ASN A 477 -23.21 -17.29 -2.05
N PRO A 478 -23.26 -15.98 -2.30
CA PRO A 478 -23.93 -15.01 -1.44
C PRO A 478 -25.43 -15.25 -1.27
N ASP A 479 -26.09 -15.88 -2.26
CA ASP A 479 -27.52 -16.15 -2.30
C ASP A 479 -27.87 -17.55 -1.78
N ALA A 480 -26.91 -18.28 -1.19
CA ALA A 480 -27.14 -19.62 -0.68
C ALA A 480 -28.14 -19.63 0.49
N THR A 481 -29.09 -20.58 0.46
CA THR A 481 -30.02 -20.81 1.57
C THR A 481 -29.32 -21.50 2.73
N ASP A 482 -29.92 -21.42 3.93
CA ASP A 482 -29.39 -22.10 5.12
C ASP A 482 -29.33 -23.63 4.94
N GLU A 483 -30.27 -24.21 4.18
CA GLU A 483 -30.24 -25.63 3.79
C GLU A 483 -29.06 -25.93 2.88
N GLY A 484 -28.77 -25.05 1.90
CA GLY A 484 -27.61 -25.24 1.01
C GLY A 484 -26.28 -25.14 1.76
N ILE A 485 -26.17 -24.21 2.72
CA ILE A 485 -25.03 -24.07 3.61
C ILE A 485 -24.82 -25.35 4.43
N LEU A 486 -25.89 -25.88 5.01
CA LEU A 486 -25.86 -27.10 5.80
C LEU A 486 -25.46 -28.33 4.96
N GLU A 487 -26.00 -28.43 3.75
CA GLU A 487 -25.68 -29.51 2.79
C GLU A 487 -24.20 -29.49 2.42
N ALA A 488 -23.68 -28.35 1.99
CA ALA A 488 -22.26 -28.19 1.65
C ALA A 488 -21.33 -28.45 2.86
N ALA A 489 -21.71 -28.01 4.05
CA ALA A 489 -20.96 -28.26 5.27
C ALA A 489 -20.96 -29.76 5.68
N ARG A 490 -22.05 -30.47 5.46
CA ARG A 490 -22.13 -31.93 5.69
C ARG A 490 -21.26 -32.69 4.72
N LEU A 491 -21.30 -32.35 3.44
CA LEU A 491 -20.46 -32.97 2.40
C LEU A 491 -18.96 -32.76 2.69
N ALA A 492 -18.59 -31.55 3.10
CA ALA A 492 -17.22 -31.24 3.53
C ALA A 492 -16.86 -31.79 4.91
N GLN A 493 -17.73 -32.57 5.56
CA GLN A 493 -17.56 -33.06 6.94
C GLN A 493 -17.32 -31.94 7.96
N ALA A 494 -17.82 -30.72 7.67
CA ALA A 494 -17.65 -29.55 8.53
C ALA A 494 -18.77 -29.39 9.56
N ASP A 495 -20.00 -29.80 9.25
CA ASP A 495 -21.18 -29.65 10.12
C ASP A 495 -20.95 -30.29 11.49
N SER A 496 -20.32 -31.46 11.53
CA SER A 496 -20.08 -32.25 12.76
C SER A 496 -19.35 -31.44 13.84
N PHE A 497 -18.29 -30.70 13.47
CA PHE A 497 -17.57 -29.88 14.45
C PHE A 497 -18.22 -28.50 14.63
N VAL A 498 -18.85 -27.92 13.59
CA VAL A 498 -19.55 -26.64 13.70
C VAL A 498 -20.67 -26.72 14.74
N GLN A 499 -21.40 -27.84 14.79
CA GLN A 499 -22.45 -28.07 15.80
C GLN A 499 -21.91 -28.18 17.25
N THR A 500 -20.62 -28.41 17.44
CA THR A 500 -19.99 -28.42 18.78
C THR A 500 -19.67 -27.03 19.30
N PHE A 501 -19.65 -26.01 18.45
CA PHE A 501 -19.44 -24.63 18.90
C PHE A 501 -20.71 -24.07 19.55
N PRO A 502 -20.59 -23.21 20.60
CA PRO A 502 -21.73 -22.60 21.26
C PRO A 502 -22.69 -21.89 20.30
N ASP A 503 -22.12 -21.10 19.37
CA ASP A 503 -22.90 -20.28 18.42
C ASP A 503 -23.04 -20.95 17.04
N LYS A 504 -22.60 -22.21 16.89
CA LYS A 504 -22.68 -22.99 15.63
C LYS A 504 -22.18 -22.21 14.43
N TYR A 505 -23.02 -21.99 13.41
CA TYR A 505 -22.66 -21.24 12.19
C TYR A 505 -22.45 -19.75 12.42
N GLU A 506 -22.97 -19.19 13.52
CA GLU A 506 -22.72 -17.80 13.93
C GLU A 506 -21.42 -17.64 14.74
N THR A 507 -20.68 -18.73 14.98
CA THR A 507 -19.37 -18.66 15.65
C THR A 507 -18.43 -17.76 14.87
N HIS A 508 -17.82 -16.79 15.58
CA HIS A 508 -16.87 -15.86 14.98
C HIS A 508 -15.53 -16.52 14.70
N ILE A 509 -15.04 -16.33 13.48
CA ILE A 509 -13.70 -16.73 13.04
C ILE A 509 -12.80 -15.50 13.11
N GLU A 510 -11.65 -15.65 13.76
CA GLU A 510 -10.63 -14.62 13.80
C GLU A 510 -9.90 -14.50 12.47
N GLN A 511 -9.19 -13.38 12.25
CA GLN A 511 -8.41 -13.12 11.05
C GLN A 511 -7.46 -14.28 10.73
N GLY A 512 -7.56 -14.83 9.53
CA GLY A 512 -6.77 -15.97 9.09
C GLY A 512 -7.21 -17.31 9.69
N GLY A 513 -8.32 -17.35 10.46
CA GLY A 513 -8.83 -18.57 11.10
C GLY A 513 -7.94 -19.09 12.21
N ASN A 514 -7.35 -18.22 13.03
CA ASN A 514 -6.41 -18.60 14.08
C ASN A 514 -7.06 -19.33 15.26
N ASN A 515 -8.38 -19.24 15.41
CA ASN A 515 -9.17 -19.90 16.42
C ASN A 515 -9.78 -21.25 15.98
N VAL A 516 -9.42 -21.76 14.81
CA VAL A 516 -9.83 -23.08 14.33
C VAL A 516 -8.63 -23.92 13.91
N SER A 517 -8.72 -25.24 14.01
CA SER A 517 -7.64 -26.15 13.62
C SER A 517 -7.43 -26.16 12.10
N GLY A 518 -6.24 -26.60 11.64
CA GLY A 518 -5.92 -26.72 10.20
C GLY A 518 -6.94 -27.55 9.43
N GLY A 519 -7.32 -28.73 9.95
CA GLY A 519 -8.33 -29.58 9.33
C GLY A 519 -9.76 -29.01 9.36
N GLN A 520 -10.12 -28.24 10.38
CA GLN A 520 -11.39 -27.49 10.42
C GLN A 520 -11.40 -26.41 9.34
N LYS A 521 -10.29 -25.64 9.25
CA LYS A 521 -10.12 -24.60 8.22
C LYS A 521 -10.22 -25.16 6.79
N GLN A 522 -9.57 -26.29 6.52
CA GLN A 522 -9.65 -26.99 5.23
C GLN A 522 -11.08 -27.38 4.88
N ARG A 523 -11.79 -28.04 5.81
CA ARG A 523 -13.18 -28.45 5.60
C ARG A 523 -14.13 -27.27 5.36
N LEU A 524 -13.96 -26.15 6.05
CA LEU A 524 -14.72 -24.92 5.76
C LEU A 524 -14.41 -24.34 4.38
N CYS A 525 -13.16 -24.37 3.93
CA CYS A 525 -12.80 -23.92 2.58
C CYS A 525 -13.34 -24.86 1.50
N ILE A 526 -13.40 -26.18 1.74
CA ILE A 526 -14.06 -27.14 0.84
C ILE A 526 -15.58 -26.86 0.80
N ALA A 527 -16.25 -26.68 1.94
CA ALA A 527 -17.68 -26.33 1.99
C ALA A 527 -17.99 -25.04 1.22
N ARG A 528 -17.13 -24.02 1.34
CA ARG A 528 -17.21 -22.75 0.57
C ARG A 528 -17.17 -23.02 -0.95
N ALA A 529 -16.25 -23.89 -1.41
CA ALA A 529 -16.12 -24.22 -2.82
C ALA A 529 -17.34 -25.03 -3.35
N LEU A 530 -17.89 -25.92 -2.53
CA LEU A 530 -19.07 -26.73 -2.87
C LEU A 530 -20.35 -25.90 -3.03
N LEU A 531 -20.52 -24.85 -2.21
CA LEU A 531 -21.68 -23.93 -2.33
C LEU A 531 -21.77 -23.26 -3.70
N ARG A 532 -20.66 -23.17 -4.42
CA ARG A 532 -20.64 -22.58 -5.77
C ARG A 532 -21.25 -23.49 -6.84
N ARG A 533 -21.39 -24.81 -6.58
CA ARG A 533 -21.80 -25.83 -7.55
C ARG A 533 -21.08 -25.72 -8.89
N PRO A 534 -19.72 -25.78 -8.89
CA PRO A 534 -18.91 -25.48 -10.05
C PRO A 534 -18.99 -26.58 -11.12
N LYS A 535 -18.61 -26.23 -12.38
CA LYS A 535 -18.35 -27.21 -13.44
C LYS A 535 -17.01 -27.94 -13.28
N VAL A 536 -16.03 -27.25 -12.68
CA VAL A 536 -14.71 -27.80 -12.35
C VAL A 536 -14.40 -27.48 -10.89
N LEU A 537 -14.08 -28.51 -10.09
CA LEU A 537 -13.64 -28.39 -8.70
C LEU A 537 -12.16 -28.79 -8.59
N ILE A 538 -11.33 -27.87 -8.14
CA ILE A 538 -9.90 -28.09 -7.92
C ILE A 538 -9.60 -28.12 -6.43
N LEU A 539 -8.98 -29.20 -5.97
CA LEU A 539 -8.54 -29.40 -4.59
C LEU A 539 -7.00 -29.49 -4.58
N ASP A 540 -6.34 -28.36 -4.29
CA ASP A 540 -4.87 -28.28 -4.26
C ASP A 540 -4.36 -28.58 -2.84
N ASP A 541 -3.93 -29.83 -2.60
CA ASP A 541 -3.43 -30.34 -1.32
C ASP A 541 -4.35 -29.98 -0.12
N SER A 542 -5.65 -29.90 -0.41
CA SER A 542 -6.64 -29.30 0.49
C SER A 542 -7.17 -30.30 1.55
N THR A 543 -6.69 -31.54 1.59
CA THR A 543 -7.04 -32.55 2.58
C THR A 543 -5.83 -33.03 3.39
N SER A 544 -4.66 -32.43 3.23
CA SER A 544 -3.41 -32.87 3.87
C SER A 544 -3.44 -32.80 5.43
N ALA A 545 -4.21 -31.86 5.99
CA ALA A 545 -4.42 -31.72 7.44
C ALA A 545 -5.69 -32.41 7.95
N VAL A 546 -6.39 -33.18 7.08
CA VAL A 546 -7.57 -33.96 7.42
C VAL A 546 -7.15 -35.41 7.60
N ASP A 547 -7.76 -36.13 8.53
CA ASP A 547 -7.50 -37.55 8.72
C ASP A 547 -8.02 -38.39 7.53
N THR A 548 -7.41 -39.55 7.31
CA THR A 548 -7.67 -40.40 6.13
C THR A 548 -9.14 -40.84 6.02
N LYS A 549 -9.82 -41.07 7.15
CA LYS A 549 -11.23 -41.46 7.15
C LYS A 549 -12.13 -40.34 6.69
N THR A 550 -11.89 -39.12 7.21
CA THR A 550 -12.65 -37.93 6.83
C THR A 550 -12.38 -37.53 5.38
N ASP A 551 -11.13 -37.65 4.89
CA ASP A 551 -10.78 -37.46 3.48
C ASP A 551 -11.54 -38.41 2.54
N SER A 552 -11.60 -39.69 2.88
CA SER A 552 -12.37 -40.70 2.11
C SER A 552 -13.87 -40.37 2.08
N LEU A 553 -14.45 -39.91 3.21
CA LEU A 553 -15.87 -39.53 3.25
C LEU A 553 -16.15 -38.27 2.41
N ILE A 554 -15.25 -37.30 2.40
CA ILE A 554 -15.37 -36.11 1.55
C ILE A 554 -15.35 -36.53 0.08
N ARG A 555 -14.39 -37.37 -0.34
CA ARG A 555 -14.26 -37.81 -1.75
C ARG A 555 -15.47 -38.62 -2.21
N SER A 556 -15.95 -39.57 -1.41
CA SER A 556 -17.17 -40.29 -1.70
C SER A 556 -18.38 -39.38 -1.85
N GLY A 557 -18.57 -38.46 -0.89
CA GLY A 557 -19.64 -37.48 -0.98
C GLY A 557 -19.57 -36.57 -2.19
N LEU A 558 -18.37 -36.18 -2.63
CA LEU A 558 -18.16 -35.38 -3.85
C LEU A 558 -18.54 -36.13 -5.14
N LYS A 559 -18.32 -37.44 -5.20
CA LYS A 559 -18.68 -38.27 -6.33
C LYS A 559 -20.19 -38.36 -6.51
N ASP A 560 -20.91 -38.51 -5.41
CA ASP A 560 -22.37 -38.70 -5.43
C ASP A 560 -23.12 -37.35 -5.60
N PHE A 561 -22.62 -36.26 -5.00
CA PHE A 561 -23.28 -34.96 -4.99
C PHE A 561 -23.04 -34.13 -6.26
N LEU A 562 -21.86 -34.26 -6.87
CA LEU A 562 -21.44 -33.48 -8.05
C LEU A 562 -21.03 -34.44 -9.21
N PRO A 563 -21.92 -35.30 -9.72
CA PRO A 563 -21.55 -36.29 -10.73
C PRO A 563 -21.04 -35.65 -12.02
N ASP A 564 -21.63 -34.53 -12.46
CA ASP A 564 -21.28 -33.83 -13.70
C ASP A 564 -20.10 -32.85 -13.57
N THR A 565 -19.60 -32.63 -12.35
CA THR A 565 -18.45 -31.73 -12.08
C THR A 565 -17.16 -32.50 -12.30
N THR A 566 -16.24 -31.93 -13.08
CA THR A 566 -14.86 -32.40 -13.17
C THR A 566 -14.10 -32.10 -11.89
N LYS A 567 -13.46 -33.11 -11.31
CA LYS A 567 -12.75 -32.98 -10.04
C LYS A 567 -11.25 -33.19 -10.27
N ILE A 568 -10.44 -32.20 -9.88
CA ILE A 568 -8.99 -32.29 -9.94
C ILE A 568 -8.45 -32.28 -8.53
N ILE A 569 -7.79 -33.37 -8.12
CA ILE A 569 -7.27 -33.58 -6.78
C ILE A 569 -5.74 -33.62 -6.86
N ILE A 570 -5.09 -32.58 -6.38
CA ILE A 570 -3.64 -32.61 -6.15
C ILE A 570 -3.43 -33.17 -4.74
N ALA A 571 -2.71 -34.27 -4.66
CA ALA A 571 -2.40 -34.89 -3.39
C ALA A 571 -0.92 -35.25 -3.28
N GLN A 572 -0.43 -35.22 -2.04
CA GLN A 572 0.88 -35.75 -1.69
C GLN A 572 0.80 -37.24 -1.34
N ARG A 573 -0.40 -37.71 -0.95
CA ARG A 573 -0.65 -39.11 -0.59
C ARG A 573 -1.29 -39.85 -1.79
N THR A 574 -0.75 -41.00 -2.15
CA THR A 574 -1.32 -41.85 -3.19
C THR A 574 -2.71 -42.33 -2.88
N SER A 575 -3.00 -42.62 -1.58
CA SER A 575 -4.33 -43.05 -1.12
C SER A 575 -5.45 -42.04 -1.37
N SER A 576 -5.13 -40.77 -1.58
CA SER A 576 -6.13 -39.75 -1.90
C SER A 576 -6.53 -39.72 -3.38
N ILE A 577 -5.77 -40.37 -4.26
CA ILE A 577 -5.98 -40.33 -5.72
C ILE A 577 -6.09 -41.73 -6.36
N GLU A 578 -5.95 -42.82 -5.59
CA GLU A 578 -6.02 -44.20 -6.10
C GLU A 578 -7.34 -44.51 -6.81
N GLU A 579 -8.46 -43.95 -6.36
CA GLU A 579 -9.80 -44.13 -6.92
C GLU A 579 -10.14 -43.11 -8.04
N SER A 580 -9.17 -42.35 -8.50
CA SER A 580 -9.35 -41.40 -9.63
C SER A 580 -9.47 -42.15 -10.95
N ASP A 581 -10.29 -41.60 -11.87
CA ASP A 581 -10.45 -42.19 -13.21
C ASP A 581 -9.13 -42.15 -14.00
N LYS A 582 -8.35 -41.09 -13.78
CA LYS A 582 -6.97 -40.95 -14.32
C LYS A 582 -6.08 -40.26 -13.30
N ILE A 583 -4.84 -40.68 -13.29
CA ILE A 583 -3.78 -40.05 -12.49
C ILE A 583 -2.73 -39.48 -13.44
N ILE A 584 -2.37 -38.19 -13.21
CA ILE A 584 -1.33 -37.50 -13.96
C ILE A 584 -0.09 -37.44 -13.07
N VAL A 585 1.01 -38.01 -13.55
CA VAL A 585 2.32 -37.93 -12.90
C VAL A 585 3.09 -36.76 -13.50
N LEU A 586 3.33 -35.72 -12.71
CA LEU A 586 4.13 -34.56 -13.12
C LEU A 586 5.56 -34.68 -12.60
N ASP A 587 6.52 -34.48 -13.50
CA ASP A 587 7.93 -34.37 -13.15
C ASP A 587 8.60 -33.20 -13.87
N ASN A 588 9.32 -32.37 -13.14
CA ASN A 588 10.06 -31.20 -13.67
C ASN A 588 9.25 -30.32 -14.66
N GLY A 589 7.97 -30.09 -14.38
CA GLY A 589 7.10 -29.24 -15.20
C GLY A 589 6.57 -29.90 -16.46
N ARG A 590 6.71 -31.22 -16.60
CA ARG A 590 6.21 -32.00 -17.73
C ARG A 590 5.31 -33.15 -17.28
N VAL A 591 4.40 -33.54 -18.13
CA VAL A 591 3.62 -34.75 -17.91
C VAL A 591 4.52 -35.95 -18.18
N ASN A 592 4.82 -36.70 -17.13
CA ASN A 592 5.64 -37.93 -17.23
C ASN A 592 4.81 -39.14 -17.67
N ALA A 593 3.62 -39.32 -17.08
CA ALA A 593 2.69 -40.40 -17.43
C ALA A 593 1.25 -40.02 -17.07
N ILE A 594 0.30 -40.63 -17.74
CA ILE A 594 -1.14 -40.58 -17.46
C ILE A 594 -1.67 -42.00 -17.52
N GLY A 595 -2.45 -42.42 -16.51
CA GLY A 595 -3.08 -43.76 -16.48
C GLY A 595 -3.89 -43.97 -15.22
N THR A 596 -4.46 -45.14 -15.08
CA THR A 596 -5.11 -45.58 -13.84
C THR A 596 -4.06 -45.96 -12.77
N HIS A 597 -4.49 -46.10 -11.53
CA HIS A 597 -3.63 -46.56 -10.45
C HIS A 597 -2.87 -47.85 -10.79
N GLU A 598 -3.58 -48.85 -11.34
CA GLU A 598 -3.01 -50.15 -11.66
C GLU A 598 -1.97 -50.06 -12.80
N GLU A 599 -2.28 -49.30 -13.86
CA GLU A 599 -1.37 -49.06 -14.98
C GLU A 599 -0.09 -48.36 -14.53
N LEU A 600 -0.22 -47.27 -13.77
CA LEU A 600 0.94 -46.52 -13.29
C LEU A 600 1.79 -47.30 -12.28
N LEU A 601 1.16 -48.10 -11.45
CA LEU A 601 1.88 -48.95 -10.49
C LEU A 601 2.74 -50.00 -11.22
N LYS A 602 2.28 -50.45 -12.41
CA LYS A 602 2.99 -51.43 -13.25
C LYS A 602 4.08 -50.75 -14.08
N ASP A 603 3.77 -49.65 -14.75
CA ASP A 603 4.57 -49.10 -15.83
C ASP A 603 5.37 -47.84 -15.48
N ASN A 604 5.02 -47.09 -14.41
CA ASN A 604 5.67 -45.86 -14.07
C ASN A 604 6.58 -46.00 -12.84
N PRO A 605 7.90 -45.82 -12.97
CA PRO A 605 8.84 -45.97 -11.85
C PRO A 605 8.66 -44.91 -10.77
N ILE A 606 8.33 -43.66 -11.16
CA ILE A 606 8.14 -42.52 -10.19
C ILE A 606 6.91 -42.80 -9.33
N TYR A 607 5.78 -43.15 -9.95
CA TYR A 607 4.55 -43.43 -9.20
C TYR A 607 4.72 -44.62 -8.26
N ARG A 608 5.39 -45.67 -8.76
CA ARG A 608 5.70 -46.88 -7.97
C ARG A 608 6.58 -46.57 -6.74
N GLU A 609 7.61 -45.77 -6.90
CA GLU A 609 8.50 -45.38 -5.82
C GLU A 609 7.74 -44.61 -4.72
N VAL A 610 6.92 -43.62 -5.13
CA VAL A 610 6.07 -42.84 -4.20
C VAL A 610 5.09 -43.76 -3.46
N TYR A 611 4.42 -44.65 -4.17
CA TYR A 611 3.43 -45.58 -3.58
C TYR A 611 4.08 -46.51 -2.55
N PHE A 612 5.17 -47.16 -2.89
CA PHE A 612 5.84 -48.07 -1.95
C PHE A 612 6.54 -47.38 -0.81
N SER A 613 7.04 -46.18 -1.02
CA SER A 613 7.60 -45.38 0.08
C SER A 613 6.56 -45.05 1.13
N GLN A 614 5.35 -44.71 0.72
CA GLN A 614 4.25 -44.37 1.65
C GLN A 614 3.65 -45.62 2.31
N ASN A 615 3.53 -46.70 1.63
CA ASN A 615 2.96 -47.95 2.18
C ASN A 615 3.93 -48.72 3.08
N LYS A 616 5.23 -48.60 2.91
CA LYS A 616 6.21 -49.15 3.87
C LYS A 616 6.14 -48.45 5.22
N GLN A 617 5.99 -47.13 5.26
CA GLN A 617 5.81 -46.39 6.50
C GLN A 617 4.53 -46.79 7.25
N SER A 618 3.44 -47.09 6.56
CA SER A 618 2.18 -47.51 7.18
C SER A 618 2.25 -48.93 7.78
N VAL A 619 3.08 -49.79 7.28
CA VAL A 619 3.31 -51.15 7.84
C VAL A 619 4.19 -51.07 9.06
N ASP A 620 5.22 -50.22 9.07
CA ASP A 620 6.09 -50.04 10.23
C ASP A 620 5.39 -49.30 11.39
N GLU A 621 4.51 -48.35 11.13
CA GLU A 621 3.67 -47.68 12.14
C GLU A 621 2.63 -48.62 12.75
N ASN A 622 1.98 -49.50 11.97
CA ASN A 622 1.04 -50.47 12.49
C ASN A 622 1.73 -51.59 13.34
N GLN A 623 2.93 -52.01 12.95
CA GLN A 623 3.71 -52.94 13.74
C GLN A 623 4.23 -52.31 15.04
N SER A 624 4.50 -51.05 15.07
CA SER A 624 4.91 -50.31 16.28
C SER A 624 3.73 -50.14 17.26
N GLN A 625 2.51 -49.95 16.78
CA GLN A 625 1.30 -49.86 17.63
C GLN A 625 0.84 -51.20 18.15
N GLU A 626 0.96 -52.27 17.39
CA GLU A 626 0.67 -53.66 17.89
C GLU A 626 1.72 -54.14 18.90
N GLY A 627 2.98 -53.67 18.78
CA GLY A 627 4.07 -53.98 19.72
C GLY A 627 3.90 -53.33 21.10
N GLU A 628 3.27 -52.14 21.18
CA GLU A 628 3.00 -51.43 22.43
C GLU A 628 1.77 -52.00 23.19
N VAL A 629 0.79 -52.57 22.48
CA VAL A 629 -0.41 -53.16 23.12
C VAL A 629 -0.12 -54.51 23.78
N THR A 630 0.91 -55.21 23.30
CA THR A 630 1.29 -56.55 23.88
C THR A 630 2.31 -56.48 25.00
N SER A 631 2.78 -55.31 25.40
CA SER A 631 3.73 -55.14 26.54
C SER A 631 3.08 -54.66 27.85
N HIS A 632 1.75 -54.62 27.93
CA HIS A 632 0.98 -54.24 29.12
C HIS A 632 -0.09 -55.29 29.53
N GLU A 633 0.17 -56.61 29.31
CA GLU A 633 -0.50 -57.68 30.01
C GLU A 633 0.43 -58.40 30.99
#